data_91b4ee2a96e8966e145327a585f4e59a
#
_entry.id   91b4ee2a96e8966e145327a585f4e59a
#
_cell.length_a   1.000
_cell.length_b   1.000
_cell.length_c   1.000
_cell.angle_alpha   90.00
_cell.angle_beta   90.00
_cell.angle_gamma   90.00
#
_symmetry.space_group_name_H-M   'P 1'
#
loop_
_entity.id
_entity.type
_entity.pdbx_description
1 polymer ?
#
loop_
_entity_poly.entity_id
_entity_poly.type
_entity_poly.pdbx_seq_one_letter_code
_entity_poly.pdbx_strand_id
1 'polypeptide(L)'
;RDRSVSRGLGDVYKRQIQSHVKEHAELNWVLACNTYMGELNRMTQFKDKSAKHADNINAGLFTYPVLMAADILLYQSHLVPVGADQKQHLEITRDIAERFNKTYGPAFVIPDPYIPKAGARVMSLQDPTQKMSKSDPNPNGYIAIMDDPSVMLKKFKKAVTDCEGVIRFDPEAKPGVSNLLALFTTFTGMSIQEAEAHFEGKGYGHLKTEVADAVIAELSPLQQEYLRLQNDPGYLEQIVTEGAEKALSLIHI
;
A
#
# COMPACT_ATOMS: atom_id res chain seq x y z
N ARG A 1 19.91 9.94 -12.53
CA ARG A 1 19.36 8.57 -12.74
C ARG A 1 17.88 8.68 -12.55
N ASP A 2 17.17 8.45 -13.63
CA ASP A 2 15.75 8.68 -13.67
C ASP A 2 15.03 7.68 -12.76
N ARG A 3 14.77 8.13 -11.54
CA ARG A 3 13.94 7.40 -10.59
C ARG A 3 12.49 7.31 -11.04
N SER A 4 12.13 8.02 -12.10
CA SER A 4 10.80 7.93 -12.70
C SER A 4 10.58 6.60 -13.39
N VAL A 5 11.61 5.92 -13.84
CA VAL A 5 11.47 4.63 -14.50
C VAL A 5 11.21 3.49 -13.52
N SER A 6 11.76 3.50 -12.34
CA SER A 6 11.36 2.53 -11.31
C SER A 6 10.03 2.88 -10.68
N ARG A 7 9.66 4.06 -10.84
CA ARG A 7 8.39 4.67 -10.69
C ARG A 7 7.65 4.70 -11.99
N GLY A 8 8.14 3.98 -12.96
CA GLY A 8 7.53 3.81 -14.19
C GLY A 8 6.08 3.47 -14.16
N LEU A 9 5.71 3.12 -13.07
CA LEU A 9 4.37 3.34 -12.73
C LEU A 9 3.90 4.71 -13.12
N GLY A 10 4.77 5.59 -13.27
CA GLY A 10 4.43 6.90 -13.59
C GLY A 10 3.87 7.11 -14.95
N ASP A 11 4.50 6.63 -15.87
CA ASP A 11 4.07 6.64 -17.14
C ASP A 11 2.78 6.13 -17.34
N VAL A 12 2.40 5.75 -16.39
CA VAL A 12 1.49 5.17 -16.29
C VAL A 12 0.33 5.92 -16.08
N TYR A 13 0.48 7.05 -16.15
CA TYR A 13 -0.38 7.36 -17.02
C TYR A 13 -1.70 6.87 -16.91
N LYS A 14 -1.80 6.09 -16.08
CA LYS A 14 -2.98 5.38 -16.15
C LYS A 14 -3.48 5.40 -14.78
N ARG A 15 -3.73 6.58 -14.28
CA ARG A 15 -4.53 6.79 -13.11
C ARG A 15 -5.91 7.20 -13.57
N GLN A 16 -6.89 6.37 -13.24
CA GLN A 16 -8.28 6.66 -13.44
C GLN A 16 -9.03 6.53 -12.12
N ILE A 17 -10.22 7.09 -12.08
CA ILE A 17 -11.21 6.79 -11.06
C ILE A 17 -12.02 5.59 -11.56
N GLN A 18 -12.13 4.52 -10.77
CA GLN A 18 -12.79 3.28 -11.17
C GLN A 18 -14.21 3.53 -11.73
N SER A 19 -14.97 4.43 -11.10
CA SER A 19 -16.33 4.77 -11.56
C SER A 19 -16.38 5.54 -12.88
N HIS A 20 -15.26 6.06 -13.37
CA HIS A 20 -15.18 6.67 -14.70
C HIS A 20 -15.02 5.64 -15.82
N VAL A 21 -14.76 4.40 -15.47
CA VAL A 21 -14.66 3.26 -16.40
C VAL A 21 -15.69 2.24 -15.95
N LYS A 22 -16.92 2.38 -16.46
CA LYS A 22 -18.09 1.58 -16.05
C LYS A 22 -17.93 0.07 -16.30
N GLU A 23 -17.06 -0.29 -17.22
CA GLU A 23 -16.72 -1.66 -17.60
C GLU A 23 -16.21 -2.49 -16.41
N HIS A 24 -15.62 -1.86 -15.40
CA HIS A 24 -15.28 -2.52 -14.14
C HIS A 24 -16.52 -3.13 -13.45
N ALA A 25 -17.59 -2.34 -13.37
CA ALA A 25 -18.83 -2.79 -12.75
C ALA A 25 -19.58 -3.79 -13.63
N GLU A 26 -19.56 -3.60 -14.95
CA GLU A 26 -20.17 -4.53 -15.90
C GLU A 26 -19.48 -5.90 -15.87
N LEU A 27 -18.13 -5.92 -15.92
CA LEU A 27 -17.37 -7.17 -15.81
C LEU A 27 -17.55 -7.81 -14.43
N ASN A 28 -17.55 -7.01 -13.35
CA ASN A 28 -17.83 -7.54 -12.01
C ASN A 28 -19.13 -8.34 -11.96
N TRP A 29 -20.21 -7.84 -12.58
CA TRP A 29 -21.47 -8.56 -12.62
C TRP A 29 -21.35 -9.91 -13.36
N VAL A 30 -20.70 -9.91 -14.51
CA VAL A 30 -20.46 -11.12 -15.31
C VAL A 30 -19.65 -12.15 -14.52
N LEU A 31 -18.57 -11.70 -13.86
CA LEU A 31 -17.72 -12.56 -13.05
C LEU A 31 -18.45 -13.06 -11.78
N ALA A 32 -19.30 -12.22 -11.17
CA ALA A 32 -20.10 -12.62 -10.01
C ALA A 32 -21.03 -13.79 -10.32
N CYS A 33 -21.61 -13.82 -11.53
CA CYS A 33 -22.42 -14.94 -12.01
C CYS A 33 -21.61 -16.23 -12.20
N ASN A 34 -20.29 -16.15 -12.26
CA ASN A 34 -19.36 -17.24 -12.40
C ASN A 34 -18.56 -17.55 -11.13
N THR A 35 -18.88 -16.89 -10.00
CA THR A 35 -18.17 -17.06 -8.72
C THR A 35 -19.05 -17.79 -7.71
N TYR A 36 -18.48 -18.80 -7.04
CA TYR A 36 -19.23 -19.57 -6.08
C TYR A 36 -19.26 -18.90 -4.69
N MET A 37 -20.43 -18.89 -4.06
CA MET A 37 -20.63 -18.38 -2.69
C MET A 37 -19.65 -19.01 -1.70
N GLY A 38 -19.35 -20.31 -1.83
CA GLY A 38 -18.41 -21.03 -0.96
C GLY A 38 -16.96 -20.50 -1.07
N GLU A 39 -16.55 -19.99 -2.21
CA GLU A 39 -15.22 -19.38 -2.41
C GLU A 39 -15.13 -18.06 -1.66
N LEU A 40 -16.11 -17.19 -1.83
CA LEU A 40 -16.20 -15.91 -1.13
C LEU A 40 -16.29 -16.09 0.39
N ASN A 41 -17.04 -17.08 0.85
CA ASN A 41 -17.20 -17.36 2.28
C ASN A 41 -15.90 -17.88 2.95
N ARG A 42 -14.97 -18.43 2.17
CA ARG A 42 -13.66 -18.88 2.68
C ARG A 42 -12.63 -17.76 2.78
N MET A 43 -12.90 -16.57 2.23
CA MET A 43 -12.00 -15.44 2.29
C MET A 43 -11.69 -15.04 3.73
N THR A 44 -10.41 -15.04 4.10
CA THR A 44 -9.97 -14.68 5.46
C THR A 44 -10.34 -13.25 5.82
N GLN A 45 -10.17 -12.32 4.89
CA GLN A 45 -10.55 -10.92 5.11
C GLN A 45 -12.04 -10.72 5.32
N PHE A 46 -12.90 -11.52 4.69
CA PHE A 46 -14.33 -11.48 4.97
C PHE A 46 -14.61 -11.91 6.42
N LYS A 47 -13.99 -13.00 6.86
CA LYS A 47 -14.15 -13.51 8.24
C LYS A 47 -13.64 -12.50 9.28
N ASP A 48 -12.45 -11.93 9.05
CA ASP A 48 -11.85 -10.98 9.98
C ASP A 48 -12.65 -9.67 10.09
N LYS A 49 -13.13 -9.15 8.96
CA LYS A 49 -13.93 -7.91 8.94
C LYS A 49 -15.34 -8.14 9.51
N SER A 50 -15.94 -9.28 9.20
CA SER A 50 -17.26 -9.65 9.76
C SER A 50 -17.20 -9.82 11.28
N ALA A 51 -16.10 -10.36 11.82
CA ALA A 51 -15.90 -10.48 13.26
C ALA A 51 -15.70 -9.11 13.96
N LYS A 52 -15.02 -8.16 13.27
CA LYS A 52 -14.73 -6.82 13.81
C LYS A 52 -15.90 -5.85 13.71
N HIS A 53 -16.79 -6.03 12.74
CA HIS A 53 -17.88 -5.13 12.40
C HIS A 53 -19.19 -5.91 12.22
N ALA A 54 -19.57 -6.69 13.23
CA ALA A 54 -20.75 -7.57 13.19
C ALA A 54 -22.04 -6.84 12.82
N ASP A 55 -22.14 -5.55 13.15
CA ASP A 55 -23.33 -4.73 12.91
C ASP A 55 -23.44 -4.19 11.48
N ASN A 56 -22.41 -4.38 10.64
CA ASN A 56 -22.38 -3.82 9.28
C ASN A 56 -21.82 -4.82 8.24
N ILE A 57 -22.35 -6.03 8.26
CA ILE A 57 -22.02 -7.04 7.23
C ILE A 57 -22.98 -6.83 6.06
N ASN A 58 -22.48 -6.19 5.01
CA ASN A 58 -23.24 -5.93 3.78
C ASN A 58 -22.75 -6.77 2.60
N ALA A 59 -23.56 -6.80 1.53
CA ALA A 59 -23.24 -7.56 0.31
C ALA A 59 -21.91 -7.13 -0.31
N GLY A 60 -21.58 -5.84 -0.28
CA GLY A 60 -20.33 -5.32 -0.81
C GLY A 60 -19.10 -5.90 -0.10
N LEU A 61 -19.17 -6.08 1.24
CA LEU A 61 -18.09 -6.74 1.99
C LEU A 61 -17.88 -8.19 1.56
N PHE A 62 -18.93 -8.87 1.12
CA PHE A 62 -18.87 -10.24 0.66
C PHE A 62 -18.39 -10.35 -0.79
N THR A 63 -18.82 -9.42 -1.67
CA THR A 63 -18.60 -9.53 -3.12
C THR A 63 -17.44 -8.71 -3.67
N TYR A 64 -16.83 -7.79 -2.88
CA TYR A 64 -15.73 -6.96 -3.38
C TYR A 64 -14.53 -7.74 -3.97
N PRO A 65 -14.21 -9.01 -3.58
CA PRO A 65 -13.15 -9.76 -4.25
C PRO A 65 -13.41 -10.00 -5.73
N VAL A 66 -14.68 -10.09 -6.12
CA VAL A 66 -15.07 -10.22 -7.53
C VAL A 66 -14.86 -8.91 -8.29
N LEU A 67 -15.13 -7.76 -7.66
CA LEU A 67 -14.82 -6.47 -8.26
C LEU A 67 -13.31 -6.28 -8.41
N MET A 68 -12.53 -6.70 -7.43
CA MET A 68 -11.06 -6.70 -7.56
C MET A 68 -10.58 -7.62 -8.69
N ALA A 69 -11.21 -8.78 -8.87
CA ALA A 69 -10.93 -9.65 -10.00
C ALA A 69 -11.25 -8.95 -11.33
N ALA A 70 -12.37 -8.24 -11.42
CA ALA A 70 -12.72 -7.45 -12.59
C ALA A 70 -11.68 -6.34 -12.87
N ASP A 71 -11.22 -5.64 -11.83
CA ASP A 71 -10.19 -4.59 -11.95
C ASP A 71 -8.87 -5.12 -12.54
N ILE A 72 -8.55 -6.38 -12.29
CA ILE A 72 -7.33 -7.03 -12.79
C ILE A 72 -7.53 -7.61 -14.19
N LEU A 73 -8.62 -8.38 -14.37
CA LEU A 73 -8.86 -9.14 -15.60
C LEU A 73 -9.26 -8.26 -16.78
N LEU A 74 -9.90 -7.12 -16.51
CA LEU A 74 -10.30 -6.15 -17.52
C LEU A 74 -9.13 -5.68 -18.40
N TYR A 75 -7.93 -5.60 -17.80
CA TYR A 75 -6.72 -5.12 -18.47
C TYR A 75 -5.76 -6.23 -18.91
N GLN A 76 -6.18 -7.49 -18.86
CA GLN A 76 -5.36 -8.65 -19.28
C GLN A 76 -3.96 -8.65 -18.61
N SER A 77 -3.92 -8.33 -17.31
CA SER A 77 -2.67 -8.19 -16.57
C SER A 77 -1.98 -9.53 -16.39
N HIS A 78 -0.69 -9.62 -16.76
CA HIS A 78 0.12 -10.83 -16.54
C HIS A 78 0.68 -10.89 -15.12
N LEU A 79 1.04 -9.71 -14.56
CA LEU A 79 1.64 -9.58 -13.22
C LEU A 79 0.90 -8.53 -12.42
N VAL A 80 0.57 -8.85 -11.18
CA VAL A 80 -0.12 -7.95 -10.27
C VAL A 80 0.73 -7.72 -9.02
N PRO A 81 1.28 -6.49 -8.83
CA PRO A 81 2.03 -6.17 -7.63
C PRO A 81 1.08 -6.12 -6.43
N VAL A 82 1.29 -7.02 -5.48
CA VAL A 82 0.46 -7.13 -4.27
C VAL A 82 1.30 -7.39 -3.04
N GLY A 83 0.80 -6.96 -1.87
CA GLY A 83 1.31 -7.41 -0.60
C GLY A 83 0.91 -8.86 -0.30
N ALA A 84 1.61 -9.51 0.62
CA ALA A 84 1.33 -10.91 1.01
C ALA A 84 -0.11 -11.10 1.53
N ASP A 85 -0.69 -10.07 2.14
CA ASP A 85 -2.08 -10.05 2.63
C ASP A 85 -3.12 -10.07 1.50
N GLN A 86 -2.75 -9.74 0.26
CA GLN A 86 -3.62 -9.75 -0.91
C GLN A 86 -3.48 -11.03 -1.76
N LYS A 87 -2.62 -11.96 -1.35
CA LYS A 87 -2.38 -13.20 -2.11
C LYS A 87 -3.67 -13.98 -2.36
N GLN A 88 -4.51 -14.13 -1.34
CA GLN A 88 -5.77 -14.86 -1.45
C GLN A 88 -6.76 -14.21 -2.43
N HIS A 89 -6.77 -12.87 -2.53
CA HIS A 89 -7.59 -12.16 -3.51
C HIS A 89 -7.12 -12.46 -4.94
N LEU A 90 -5.81 -12.61 -5.14
CA LEU A 90 -5.30 -12.96 -6.45
C LEU A 90 -5.54 -14.44 -6.78
N GLU A 91 -5.51 -15.32 -5.80
CA GLU A 91 -5.87 -16.73 -5.98
C GLU A 91 -7.32 -16.88 -6.47
N ILE A 92 -8.28 -16.19 -5.80
CA ILE A 92 -9.67 -16.22 -6.28
C ILE A 92 -9.85 -15.58 -7.66
N THR A 93 -9.07 -14.55 -7.98
CA THR A 93 -9.06 -13.95 -9.32
C THR A 93 -8.64 -14.97 -10.38
N ARG A 94 -7.61 -15.75 -10.10
CA ARG A 94 -7.12 -16.82 -10.98
C ARG A 94 -8.17 -17.92 -11.16
N ASP A 95 -8.76 -18.39 -10.06
CA ASP A 95 -9.81 -19.42 -10.08
C ASP A 95 -11.02 -18.98 -10.94
N ILE A 96 -11.44 -17.72 -10.81
CA ILE A 96 -12.52 -17.13 -11.62
C ILE A 96 -12.13 -17.10 -13.11
N ALA A 97 -10.93 -16.62 -13.42
CA ALA A 97 -10.44 -16.52 -14.79
C ALA A 97 -10.28 -17.90 -15.46
N GLU A 98 -9.72 -18.87 -14.75
CA GLU A 98 -9.58 -20.26 -15.23
C GLU A 98 -10.94 -20.92 -15.52
N ARG A 99 -11.89 -20.75 -14.60
CA ARG A 99 -13.26 -21.26 -14.76
C ARG A 99 -13.95 -20.60 -15.95
N PHE A 100 -13.84 -19.29 -16.08
CA PHE A 100 -14.43 -18.55 -17.20
C PHE A 100 -13.83 -19.02 -18.52
N ASN A 101 -12.52 -19.09 -18.63
CA ASN A 101 -11.82 -19.55 -19.82
C ASN A 101 -12.21 -20.98 -20.20
N LYS A 102 -12.41 -21.86 -19.22
CA LYS A 102 -12.83 -23.25 -19.45
C LYS A 102 -14.26 -23.32 -20.00
N THR A 103 -15.12 -22.43 -19.57
CA THR A 103 -16.55 -22.46 -19.93
C THR A 103 -16.83 -21.77 -21.26
N TYR A 104 -16.17 -20.63 -21.49
CA TYR A 104 -16.50 -19.73 -22.61
C TYR A 104 -15.38 -19.59 -23.66
N GLY A 105 -14.24 -20.25 -23.43
CA GLY A 105 -13.04 -20.12 -24.25
C GLY A 105 -12.05 -19.10 -23.66
N PRO A 106 -10.85 -18.98 -24.25
CA PRO A 106 -9.75 -18.16 -23.73
C PRO A 106 -10.09 -16.66 -23.82
N ALA A 107 -10.66 -16.13 -22.76
CA ALA A 107 -11.05 -14.72 -22.64
C ALA A 107 -10.09 -13.89 -21.78
N PHE A 108 -9.50 -14.51 -20.73
CA PHE A 108 -8.67 -13.78 -19.77
C PHE A 108 -7.26 -14.38 -19.69
N VAL A 109 -6.28 -13.49 -19.55
CA VAL A 109 -4.93 -13.87 -19.08
C VAL A 109 -5.03 -14.24 -17.61
N ILE A 110 -4.40 -15.35 -17.21
CA ILE A 110 -4.34 -15.76 -15.81
C ILE A 110 -3.20 -14.98 -15.14
N PRO A 111 -3.48 -14.05 -14.20
CA PRO A 111 -2.46 -13.20 -13.62
C PRO A 111 -1.60 -13.93 -12.60
N ASP A 112 -0.32 -13.56 -12.50
CA ASP A 112 0.58 -14.03 -11.45
C ASP A 112 0.85 -12.92 -10.41
N PRO A 113 1.02 -13.28 -9.12
CA PRO A 113 1.36 -12.33 -8.10
C PRO A 113 2.82 -11.87 -8.22
N TYR A 114 3.03 -10.57 -8.20
CA TYR A 114 4.34 -10.00 -8.00
C TYR A 114 4.45 -9.50 -6.55
N ILE A 115 5.10 -10.29 -5.70
CA ILE A 115 5.34 -9.92 -4.29
C ILE A 115 6.79 -9.45 -4.18
N PRO A 116 7.03 -8.15 -3.96
CA PRO A 116 8.38 -7.62 -3.79
C PRO A 116 9.10 -8.30 -2.61
N LYS A 117 10.35 -8.68 -2.80
CA LYS A 117 11.18 -9.31 -1.77
C LYS A 117 11.53 -8.38 -0.60
N ALA A 118 11.44 -7.08 -0.81
CA ALA A 118 11.73 -6.06 0.19
C ALA A 118 10.63 -5.00 0.18
N GLY A 119 9.89 -4.95 1.25
CA GLY A 119 9.10 -3.81 1.66
C GLY A 119 9.33 -3.68 3.15
N ALA A 120 9.94 -2.58 3.60
CA ALA A 120 10.08 -2.35 5.01
C ALA A 120 8.68 -2.33 5.65
N ARG A 121 8.41 -3.30 6.52
CA ARG A 121 7.20 -3.28 7.33
C ARG A 121 7.40 -2.23 8.41
N VAL A 122 6.85 -1.04 8.18
CA VAL A 122 6.93 0.05 9.15
C VAL A 122 6.05 -0.29 10.35
N MET A 123 6.64 -0.24 11.53
CA MET A 123 5.97 -0.53 12.80
C MET A 123 5.51 0.76 13.46
N SER A 124 4.50 0.66 14.35
CA SER A 124 4.02 1.79 15.13
C SER A 124 5.14 2.41 15.97
N LEU A 125 5.16 3.74 16.04
CA LEU A 125 6.15 4.47 16.86
C LEU A 125 5.90 4.30 18.36
N GLN A 126 4.71 3.89 18.77
CA GLN A 126 4.33 3.74 20.19
C GLN A 126 4.25 2.28 20.61
N ASP A 127 3.96 1.38 19.68
CA ASP A 127 4.01 -0.07 19.90
C ASP A 127 4.72 -0.73 18.70
N PRO A 128 6.05 -0.86 18.76
CA PRO A 128 6.83 -1.41 17.66
C PRO A 128 6.60 -2.91 17.39
N THR A 129 5.73 -3.56 18.14
CA THR A 129 5.26 -4.93 17.84
C THR A 129 4.09 -4.94 16.87
N GLN A 130 3.40 -3.81 16.71
CA GLN A 130 2.27 -3.64 15.82
C GLN A 130 2.67 -2.90 14.55
N LYS A 131 2.05 -3.28 13.42
CA LYS A 131 2.21 -2.53 12.15
C LYS A 131 1.67 -1.11 12.32
N MET A 132 2.41 -0.10 11.82
CA MET A 132 1.91 1.28 11.75
C MET A 132 0.57 1.33 10.99
N SER A 133 -0.41 1.98 11.59
CA SER A 133 -1.76 2.10 11.02
C SER A 133 -2.33 3.48 11.25
N LYS A 134 -2.94 4.06 10.21
CA LYS A 134 -3.71 5.31 10.34
C LYS A 134 -4.96 5.17 11.23
N SER A 135 -5.35 3.94 11.52
CA SER A 135 -6.48 3.63 12.41
C SER A 135 -6.03 3.39 13.86
N ASP A 136 -4.75 3.63 14.19
CA ASP A 136 -4.26 3.55 15.55
C ASP A 136 -5.00 4.61 16.41
N PRO A 137 -5.61 4.23 17.54
CA PRO A 137 -6.26 5.18 18.45
C PRO A 137 -5.27 6.19 19.05
N ASN A 138 -3.97 5.83 19.11
CA ASN A 138 -2.91 6.74 19.52
C ASN A 138 -2.34 7.48 18.30
N PRO A 139 -2.60 8.81 18.14
CA PRO A 139 -2.12 9.57 17.00
C PRO A 139 -0.59 9.71 16.95
N ASN A 140 0.13 9.38 18.03
CA ASN A 140 1.59 9.35 18.04
C ASN A 140 2.16 8.02 17.51
N GLY A 141 1.32 7.01 17.27
CA GLY A 141 1.72 5.69 16.77
C GLY A 141 2.07 5.70 15.28
N TYR A 142 1.63 6.70 14.51
CA TYR A 142 1.85 6.77 13.07
C TYR A 142 2.22 8.16 12.59
N ILE A 143 2.87 8.23 11.43
CA ILE A 143 3.14 9.45 10.69
C ILE A 143 2.15 9.51 9.53
N ALA A 144 1.30 10.54 9.50
CA ALA A 144 0.51 10.84 8.31
C ALA A 144 1.37 11.60 7.29
N ILE A 145 1.22 11.28 6.00
CA ILE A 145 2.00 11.91 4.93
C ILE A 145 1.84 13.44 4.95
N MET A 146 0.68 13.94 5.35
CA MET A 146 0.36 15.37 5.42
C MET A 146 0.53 15.95 6.81
N ASP A 147 1.17 15.25 7.75
CA ASP A 147 1.54 15.85 9.04
C ASP A 147 2.51 17.03 8.83
N ASP A 148 2.34 18.09 9.60
CA ASP A 148 3.31 19.20 9.62
C ASP A 148 4.68 18.68 10.08
N PRO A 149 5.79 19.15 9.50
CA PRO A 149 7.14 18.75 9.89
C PRO A 149 7.42 18.82 11.40
N SER A 150 6.89 19.84 12.07
CA SER A 150 7.03 20.00 13.51
C SER A 150 6.26 18.95 14.31
N VAL A 151 5.14 18.47 13.77
CA VAL A 151 4.35 17.38 14.35
C VAL A 151 5.07 16.05 14.15
N MET A 152 5.60 15.80 12.93
CA MET A 152 6.40 14.59 12.66
C MET A 152 7.59 14.49 13.60
N LEU A 153 8.36 15.55 13.75
CA LEU A 153 9.50 15.60 14.68
C LEU A 153 9.08 15.28 16.13
N LYS A 154 7.95 15.84 16.59
CA LYS A 154 7.42 15.56 17.94
C LYS A 154 7.02 14.10 18.11
N LYS A 155 6.41 13.48 17.08
CA LYS A 155 6.04 12.06 17.09
C LYS A 155 7.28 11.16 17.14
N PHE A 156 8.31 11.43 16.35
CA PHE A 156 9.58 10.69 16.39
C PHE A 156 10.28 10.83 17.74
N LYS A 157 10.33 12.02 18.31
CA LYS A 157 10.91 12.25 19.66
C LYS A 157 10.20 11.42 20.74
N LYS A 158 8.90 11.18 20.59
CA LYS A 158 8.08 10.36 21.50
C LYS A 158 8.11 8.87 21.16
N ALA A 159 8.73 8.45 20.06
CA ALA A 159 8.80 7.04 19.68
C ALA A 159 9.41 6.21 20.81
N VAL A 160 8.85 5.02 21.01
CA VAL A 160 9.30 4.10 22.07
C VAL A 160 10.68 3.53 21.71
N THR A 161 11.58 3.56 22.68
CA THR A 161 12.91 2.93 22.62
C THR A 161 13.20 2.24 23.96
N ASP A 162 14.18 1.34 23.99
CA ASP A 162 14.63 0.69 25.24
C ASP A 162 15.43 1.63 26.15
N CYS A 163 15.94 1.10 27.26
CA CYS A 163 16.71 1.84 28.27
C CYS A 163 18.24 1.68 28.16
N GLU A 164 18.74 0.85 27.22
CA GLU A 164 20.18 0.56 27.12
C GLU A 164 21.00 1.73 26.56
N GLY A 165 20.40 2.60 25.78
CA GLY A 165 21.09 3.72 25.16
C GLY A 165 21.98 3.36 23.96
N VAL A 166 22.04 2.08 23.56
CA VAL A 166 22.87 1.58 22.47
C VAL A 166 22.02 1.45 21.21
N ILE A 167 22.47 2.08 20.11
CA ILE A 167 21.80 2.01 18.82
C ILE A 167 22.33 0.79 18.06
N ARG A 168 21.51 -0.26 18.01
CA ARG A 168 21.80 -1.53 17.34
C ARG A 168 20.52 -2.10 16.77
N PHE A 169 20.61 -2.69 15.58
CA PHE A 169 19.49 -3.37 14.94
C PHE A 169 19.31 -4.78 15.54
N ASP A 170 18.25 -4.93 16.29
CA ASP A 170 17.86 -6.18 16.93
C ASP A 170 16.33 -6.17 17.08
N PRO A 171 15.60 -6.70 16.09
CA PRO A 171 14.13 -6.65 16.10
C PRO A 171 13.48 -7.35 17.30
N GLU A 172 14.15 -8.32 17.91
CA GLU A 172 13.63 -9.06 19.07
C GLU A 172 13.89 -8.31 20.38
N ALA A 173 15.13 -7.90 20.62
CA ALA A 173 15.51 -7.23 21.87
C ALA A 173 15.24 -5.71 21.83
N LYS A 174 15.31 -5.09 20.64
CA LYS A 174 15.22 -3.64 20.46
C LYS A 174 14.23 -3.26 19.33
N PRO A 175 12.96 -3.68 19.40
CA PRO A 175 12.02 -3.47 18.28
C PRO A 175 11.83 -2.00 17.95
N GLY A 176 11.81 -1.10 18.91
CA GLY A 176 11.64 0.34 18.69
C GLY A 176 12.84 0.98 17.98
N VAL A 177 14.05 0.67 18.42
CA VAL A 177 15.31 1.16 17.80
C VAL A 177 15.46 0.56 16.41
N SER A 178 15.17 -0.73 16.24
CA SER A 178 15.23 -1.41 14.95
C SER A 178 14.24 -0.83 13.94
N ASN A 179 13.02 -0.44 14.37
CA ASN A 179 12.05 0.23 13.54
C ASN A 179 12.58 1.61 13.07
N LEU A 180 13.17 2.38 13.96
CA LEU A 180 13.76 3.68 13.61
C LEU A 180 14.94 3.53 12.65
N LEU A 181 15.84 2.55 12.85
CA LEU A 181 16.93 2.26 11.95
C LEU A 181 16.42 1.80 10.57
N ALA A 182 15.39 0.95 10.53
CA ALA A 182 14.78 0.52 9.27
C ALA A 182 14.18 1.69 8.49
N LEU A 183 13.53 2.64 9.17
CA LEU A 183 13.06 3.88 8.56
C LEU A 183 14.23 4.71 8.04
N PHE A 184 15.26 4.94 8.85
CA PHE A 184 16.42 5.73 8.46
C PHE A 184 17.09 5.16 7.20
N THR A 185 17.34 3.86 7.16
CA THR A 185 17.95 3.20 6.00
C THR A 185 17.07 3.23 4.76
N THR A 186 15.75 3.15 4.94
CA THR A 186 14.80 3.24 3.82
C THR A 186 14.86 4.61 3.13
N PHE A 187 14.98 5.69 3.90
CA PHE A 187 14.96 7.05 3.38
C PHE A 187 16.33 7.58 2.98
N THR A 188 17.41 7.10 3.62
CA THR A 188 18.78 7.51 3.27
C THR A 188 19.45 6.63 2.23
N GLY A 189 18.97 5.39 2.05
CA GLY A 189 19.58 4.39 1.17
C GLY A 189 20.82 3.71 1.77
N MET A 190 21.14 3.97 3.03
CA MET A 190 22.23 3.29 3.76
C MET A 190 21.86 1.84 4.06
N SER A 191 22.85 0.99 4.22
CA SER A 191 22.68 -0.33 4.83
C SER A 191 22.49 -0.21 6.35
N ILE A 192 22.01 -1.28 6.99
CA ILE A 192 21.88 -1.31 8.45
C ILE A 192 23.23 -1.11 9.13
N GLN A 193 24.30 -1.76 8.62
CA GLN A 193 25.64 -1.65 9.17
C GLN A 193 26.20 -0.22 9.08
N GLU A 194 25.99 0.45 7.95
CA GLU A 194 26.39 1.85 7.78
C GLU A 194 25.62 2.77 8.73
N ALA A 195 24.33 2.52 8.94
CA ALA A 195 23.52 3.30 9.86
C ALA A 195 23.96 3.08 11.32
N GLU A 196 24.26 1.84 11.72
CA GLU A 196 24.81 1.54 13.07
C GLU A 196 26.13 2.26 13.29
N ALA A 197 27.06 2.21 12.34
CA ALA A 197 28.33 2.92 12.39
C ALA A 197 28.14 4.46 12.44
N HIS A 198 27.18 4.98 11.67
CA HIS A 198 26.84 6.42 11.70
C HIS A 198 26.37 6.88 13.09
N PHE A 199 25.65 6.02 13.81
CA PHE A 199 25.12 6.34 15.13
C PHE A 199 26.01 5.86 16.27
N GLU A 200 27.19 5.32 16.02
CA GLU A 200 28.13 4.89 17.07
C GLU A 200 28.46 6.05 18.01
N GLY A 201 28.31 5.84 19.30
CA GLY A 201 28.52 6.86 20.33
C GLY A 201 27.43 7.93 20.45
N LYS A 202 26.39 7.90 19.61
CA LYS A 202 25.25 8.81 19.69
C LYS A 202 24.12 8.19 20.54
N GLY A 203 23.33 9.04 21.18
CA GLY A 203 22.15 8.62 21.95
C GLY A 203 20.87 8.59 21.11
N TYR A 204 19.81 7.99 21.65
CA TYR A 204 18.49 7.88 20.98
C TYR A 204 17.88 9.21 20.55
N GLY A 205 18.20 10.31 21.24
CA GLY A 205 17.74 11.64 20.83
C GLY A 205 18.26 12.06 19.46
N HIS A 206 19.51 11.73 19.14
CA HIS A 206 20.11 11.96 17.82
C HIS A 206 19.45 11.06 16.77
N LEU A 207 19.33 9.76 17.03
CA LEU A 207 18.65 8.82 16.14
C LEU A 207 17.25 9.32 15.78
N LYS A 208 16.42 9.64 16.79
CA LYS A 208 15.04 10.10 16.59
C LYS A 208 14.96 11.39 15.77
N THR A 209 15.91 12.31 15.95
CA THR A 209 15.95 13.56 15.21
C THR A 209 16.37 13.32 13.76
N GLU A 210 17.47 12.61 13.54
CA GLU A 210 17.97 12.34 12.19
C GLU A 210 16.98 11.47 11.36
N VAL A 211 16.28 10.52 11.99
CA VAL A 211 15.19 9.77 11.33
C VAL A 211 14.05 10.71 10.93
N ALA A 212 13.66 11.62 11.84
CA ALA A 212 12.62 12.60 11.53
C ALA A 212 13.03 13.50 10.35
N ASP A 213 14.27 14.00 10.37
CA ASP A 213 14.79 14.87 9.31
C ASP A 213 14.84 14.14 7.96
N ALA A 214 15.26 12.88 7.93
CA ALA A 214 15.27 12.08 6.71
C ALA A 214 13.86 11.85 6.14
N VAL A 215 12.89 11.54 7.00
CA VAL A 215 11.49 11.36 6.60
C VAL A 215 10.88 12.67 6.12
N ILE A 216 11.11 13.77 6.84
CA ILE A 216 10.61 15.10 6.47
C ILE A 216 11.19 15.55 5.13
N ALA A 217 12.48 15.34 4.92
CA ALA A 217 13.14 15.70 3.66
C ALA A 217 12.51 15.01 2.44
N GLU A 218 12.15 13.73 2.57
CA GLU A 218 11.51 12.98 1.50
C GLU A 218 10.02 13.35 1.32
N LEU A 219 9.31 13.62 2.42
CA LEU A 219 7.87 13.93 2.35
C LEU A 219 7.58 15.38 1.96
N SER A 220 8.47 16.32 2.27
CA SER A 220 8.23 17.75 2.00
C SER A 220 7.98 18.06 0.51
N PRO A 221 8.74 17.56 -0.47
CA PRO A 221 8.44 17.78 -1.88
C PRO A 221 7.08 17.20 -2.29
N LEU A 222 6.71 16.04 -1.73
CA LEU A 222 5.42 15.40 -1.99
C LEU A 222 4.26 16.23 -1.41
N GLN A 223 4.43 16.78 -0.21
CA GLN A 223 3.44 17.68 0.40
C GLN A 223 3.25 18.95 -0.42
N GLN A 224 4.34 19.57 -0.90
CA GLN A 224 4.28 20.75 -1.75
C GLN A 224 3.53 20.46 -3.06
N GLU A 225 3.82 19.36 -3.69
CA GLU A 225 3.14 18.97 -4.93
C GLU A 225 1.66 18.64 -4.68
N TYR A 226 1.35 17.98 -3.57
CA TYR A 226 -0.04 17.74 -3.18
C TYR A 226 -0.82 19.05 -3.01
N LEU A 227 -0.25 20.04 -2.31
CA LEU A 227 -0.88 21.35 -2.12
C LEU A 227 -1.02 22.11 -3.44
N ARG A 228 -0.04 22.00 -4.34
CA ARG A 228 -0.13 22.58 -5.68
C ARG A 228 -1.31 21.97 -6.45
N LEU A 229 -1.40 20.64 -6.48
CA LEU A 229 -2.47 19.93 -7.17
C LEU A 229 -3.84 20.17 -6.57
N GLN A 230 -3.94 20.27 -5.26
CA GLN A 230 -5.20 20.56 -4.55
C GLN A 230 -5.79 21.93 -4.96
N ASN A 231 -4.92 22.88 -5.31
CA ASN A 231 -5.34 24.21 -5.77
C ASN A 231 -5.59 24.28 -7.28
N ASP A 232 -5.46 23.18 -8.02
CA ASP A 232 -5.71 23.09 -9.46
C ASP A 232 -6.68 21.96 -9.81
N PRO A 233 -7.96 22.11 -9.45
CA PRO A 233 -8.96 21.07 -9.70
C PRO A 233 -9.17 20.81 -11.20
N GLY A 234 -8.98 21.80 -12.06
CA GLY A 234 -9.11 21.63 -13.51
C GLY A 234 -8.06 20.68 -14.08
N TYR A 235 -6.81 20.82 -13.63
CA TYR A 235 -5.75 19.89 -14.00
C TYR A 235 -6.00 18.48 -13.49
N LEU A 236 -6.51 18.32 -12.25
CA LEU A 236 -6.87 17.01 -11.71
C LEU A 236 -7.98 16.35 -12.52
N GLU A 237 -9.01 17.10 -12.92
CA GLU A 237 -10.10 16.59 -13.74
C GLU A 237 -9.62 16.16 -15.12
N GLN A 238 -8.75 16.94 -15.74
CA GLN A 238 -8.12 16.56 -17.01
C GLN A 238 -7.36 15.23 -16.88
N ILE A 239 -6.51 15.06 -15.87
CA ILE A 239 -5.72 13.83 -15.65
C ILE A 239 -6.63 12.60 -15.49
N VAL A 240 -7.69 12.70 -14.69
CA VAL A 240 -8.57 11.54 -14.46
C VAL A 240 -9.43 11.22 -15.68
N THR A 241 -9.79 12.22 -16.46
CA THR A 241 -10.53 12.05 -17.73
C THR A 241 -9.64 11.38 -18.78
N GLU A 242 -8.45 11.92 -19.02
CA GLU A 242 -7.46 11.32 -19.93
C GLU A 242 -7.08 9.89 -19.48
N GLY A 243 -6.98 9.68 -18.16
CA GLY A 243 -6.72 8.37 -17.59
C GLY A 243 -7.83 7.37 -17.87
N ALA A 244 -9.10 7.79 -17.80
CA ALA A 244 -10.24 6.96 -18.12
C ALA A 244 -10.32 6.62 -19.62
N GLU A 245 -10.12 7.60 -20.49
CA GLU A 245 -10.08 7.39 -21.95
C GLU A 245 -8.97 6.40 -22.33
N LYS A 246 -7.81 6.54 -21.70
CA LYS A 246 -6.68 5.66 -21.93
C LYS A 246 -6.93 4.24 -21.42
N ALA A 247 -7.61 4.10 -20.29
CA ALA A 247 -8.05 2.81 -19.77
C ALA A 247 -9.03 2.14 -20.73
N LEU A 248 -10.03 2.86 -21.20
CA LEU A 248 -10.99 2.39 -22.20
C LEU A 248 -10.31 1.92 -23.49
N SER A 249 -9.30 2.66 -23.96
CA SER A 249 -8.55 2.28 -25.16
C SER A 249 -7.82 0.93 -25.01
N LEU A 250 -7.44 0.55 -23.79
CA LEU A 250 -6.79 -0.73 -23.52
C LEU A 250 -7.77 -1.91 -23.45
N ILE A 251 -9.01 -1.64 -23.06
CA ILE A 251 -10.06 -2.67 -22.95
C ILE A 251 -10.58 -3.07 -24.33
N HIS A 252 -10.60 -2.14 -25.27
CA HIS A 252 -11.19 -2.32 -26.58
C HIS A 252 -10.20 -2.84 -27.65
N ILE A 253 -9.01 -3.24 -27.25
CA ILE A 253 -8.07 -3.96 -28.10
C ILE A 253 -8.41 -5.45 -28.07
#